data_0a6ba9c4d0b5e338394ae417cd7f0d72
#
_entry.id   0a6ba9c4d0b5e338394ae417cd7f0d72
#
_cell.length_a   1.000
_cell.length_b   1.000
_cell.length_c   1.000
_cell.angle_alpha   90.00
_cell.angle_beta   90.00
_cell.angle_gamma   90.00
#
_symmetry.space_group_name_H-M   'P 1'
#
loop_
_entity.id
_entity.type
_entity.pdbx_description
1 polymer ?
#
loop_
_entity_poly.entity_id
_entity_poly.type
_entity_poly.pdbx_seq_one_letter_code
_entity_poly.pdbx_strand_id
1 'polypeptide(L)'
;MRRAVARRCALESRTTMLQYTDYNISTLRPYINWLYFYFAWGLSGKPQEAKDRMRAEAEQMLDSFETRYQTHAAVGLFEANSDGDDILIGDVRLPMLRQQHPTREGEPNLSLADFIRPQASGVTDRIGVFATTVDLALEHDFLTDDYQRMLAQTLADRLAEATAEVLHMEVRRSLWGYAPDENLSVAELLREDFQGIRPAVGYPSMPDTSVNFIIDRLINLKQIGIRLTESGAMKPHASVSGLMFAHPKAHYFELGRIGEDQLRDYAHRRGLPVELIRRFLK
;
A
#
# COMPACT_ATOMS: atom_id res chain seq x y z
N MET A 1 24.20 -3.14 21.34
CA MET A 1 24.86 -2.80 20.07
C MET A 1 25.11 -4.01 19.14
N ARG A 2 25.75 -5.12 19.56
CA ARG A 2 26.03 -6.31 18.72
C ARG A 2 24.78 -7.01 18.12
N ARG A 3 23.65 -7.08 18.86
CA ARG A 3 22.40 -7.69 18.33
C ARG A 3 21.70 -6.85 17.26
N ALA A 4 21.75 -5.53 17.33
CA ALA A 4 21.16 -4.64 16.33
C ALA A 4 21.97 -4.65 15.02
N VAL A 5 23.30 -4.74 15.10
CA VAL A 5 24.19 -4.84 13.93
C VAL A 5 24.02 -6.19 13.23
N ALA A 6 23.90 -7.30 13.99
CA ALA A 6 23.65 -8.62 13.40
C ALA A 6 22.28 -8.72 12.69
N ARG A 7 21.24 -8.07 13.26
CA ARG A 7 19.89 -8.03 12.63
C ARG A 7 19.89 -7.22 11.32
N ARG A 8 20.59 -6.08 11.29
CA ARG A 8 20.73 -5.28 10.09
C ARG A 8 21.44 -6.06 8.97
N CYS A 9 22.51 -6.77 9.30
CA CYS A 9 23.26 -7.60 8.36
C CYS A 9 22.41 -8.78 7.82
N ALA A 10 21.54 -9.40 8.63
CA ALA A 10 20.67 -10.49 8.20
C ALA A 10 19.54 -10.02 7.26
N LEU A 11 19.04 -8.80 7.47
CA LEU A 11 18.02 -8.19 6.59
C LEU A 11 18.64 -7.78 5.24
N GLU A 12 19.82 -7.15 5.26
CA GLU A 12 20.57 -6.76 4.06
C GLU A 12 20.94 -7.97 3.18
N SER A 13 21.22 -9.14 3.78
CA SER A 13 21.55 -10.36 3.03
C SER A 13 20.37 -11.01 2.29
N ARG A 14 19.11 -10.63 2.61
CA ARG A 14 17.89 -11.17 1.98
C ARG A 14 17.09 -10.11 1.21
N THR A 15 17.54 -8.88 1.22
CA THR A 15 17.01 -7.82 0.36
C THR A 15 17.59 -8.02 -1.03
N THR A 16 16.73 -8.33 -2.00
CA THR A 16 17.16 -8.48 -3.39
C THR A 16 17.23 -7.13 -4.10
N MET A 17 16.43 -6.14 -3.65
CA MET A 17 16.42 -4.76 -4.15
C MET A 17 15.75 -3.84 -3.12
N LEU A 18 16.26 -2.63 -2.99
CA LEU A 18 15.61 -1.52 -2.28
C LEU A 18 15.84 -0.25 -3.10
N GLN A 19 14.76 0.42 -3.49
CA GLN A 19 14.78 1.60 -4.33
C GLN A 19 13.86 2.69 -3.78
N TYR A 20 14.34 3.95 -3.91
CA TYR A 20 13.57 5.17 -3.65
C TYR A 20 13.51 5.96 -4.96
N THR A 21 12.33 6.49 -5.28
CA THR A 21 12.08 7.18 -6.55
C THR A 21 11.18 8.38 -6.33
N ASP A 22 11.52 9.49 -6.97
CA ASP A 22 10.67 10.68 -7.01
C ASP A 22 9.96 10.74 -8.37
N TYR A 23 8.69 11.12 -8.36
CA TYR A 23 7.88 11.26 -9.57
C TYR A 23 7.36 12.69 -9.71
N ASN A 24 7.43 13.20 -10.93
CA ASN A 24 6.80 14.45 -11.30
C ASN A 24 5.28 14.27 -11.42
N ILE A 25 4.53 15.28 -11.00
CA ILE A 25 3.06 15.28 -11.07
C ILE A 25 2.56 15.02 -12.50
N SER A 26 3.18 15.64 -13.50
CA SER A 26 2.84 15.45 -14.91
C SER A 26 2.90 13.99 -15.37
N THR A 27 3.85 13.22 -14.84
CA THR A 27 3.96 11.78 -15.12
C THR A 27 2.80 10.98 -14.54
N LEU A 28 2.24 11.43 -13.42
CA LEU A 28 1.21 10.70 -12.66
C LEU A 28 -0.23 11.09 -13.07
N ARG A 29 -0.44 12.28 -13.63
CA ARG A 29 -1.78 12.79 -14.02
C ARG A 29 -2.61 11.79 -14.84
N PRO A 30 -2.05 11.05 -15.83
CA PRO A 30 -2.82 10.05 -16.57
C PRO A 30 -3.36 8.91 -15.71
N TYR A 31 -2.69 8.61 -14.58
CA TYR A 31 -3.01 7.49 -13.69
C TYR A 31 -3.93 7.88 -12.52
N ILE A 32 -4.36 9.15 -12.45
CA ILE A 32 -5.34 9.59 -11.44
C ILE A 32 -6.67 8.88 -11.69
N ASN A 33 -7.14 8.13 -10.70
CA ASN A 33 -8.47 7.53 -10.75
C ASN A 33 -9.54 8.57 -10.38
N TRP A 34 -10.10 9.21 -11.40
CA TRP A 34 -11.12 10.26 -11.25
C TRP A 34 -12.43 9.76 -10.66
N LEU A 35 -12.73 8.48 -10.75
CA LEU A 35 -13.93 7.90 -10.13
C LEU A 35 -13.90 8.09 -8.60
N TYR A 36 -12.77 7.77 -7.96
CA TYR A 36 -12.59 7.98 -6.51
C TYR A 36 -12.53 9.46 -6.12
N PHE A 37 -11.97 10.31 -6.99
CA PHE A 37 -12.04 11.76 -6.80
C PHE A 37 -13.50 12.24 -6.76
N TYR A 38 -14.33 11.87 -7.74
CA TYR A 38 -15.75 12.23 -7.76
C TYR A 38 -16.53 11.64 -6.59
N PHE A 39 -16.18 10.44 -6.14
CA PHE A 39 -16.80 9.84 -4.96
C PHE A 39 -16.52 10.70 -3.70
N ALA A 40 -15.26 11.10 -3.48
CA ALA A 40 -14.87 11.94 -2.34
C ALA A 40 -15.60 13.29 -2.31
N TRP A 41 -15.93 13.83 -3.51
CA TRP A 41 -16.68 15.09 -3.66
C TRP A 41 -18.20 14.92 -3.72
N GLY A 42 -18.75 13.74 -3.44
CA GLY A 42 -20.18 13.46 -3.46
C GLY A 42 -20.81 13.62 -4.86
N LEU A 43 -20.01 13.45 -5.92
CA LEU A 43 -20.43 13.59 -7.31
C LEU A 43 -20.84 12.26 -7.95
N SER A 44 -20.87 11.18 -7.19
CA SER A 44 -21.40 9.89 -7.65
C SER A 44 -22.89 10.05 -8.04
N GLY A 45 -23.24 9.62 -9.26
CA GLY A 45 -24.62 9.76 -9.77
C GLY A 45 -25.05 11.18 -10.17
N LYS A 46 -24.16 12.19 -10.04
CA LYS A 46 -24.45 13.57 -10.49
C LYS A 46 -24.26 13.71 -12.03
N PRO A 47 -24.91 14.73 -12.64
CA PRO A 47 -24.74 15.04 -14.06
C PRO A 47 -23.28 15.23 -14.47
N GLN A 48 -22.95 14.87 -15.71
CA GLN A 48 -21.59 14.96 -16.23
C GLN A 48 -21.02 16.39 -16.16
N GLU A 49 -21.85 17.41 -16.41
CA GLU A 49 -21.47 18.83 -16.33
C GLU A 49 -20.91 19.22 -14.95
N ALA A 50 -21.46 18.66 -13.85
CA ALA A 50 -20.96 18.92 -12.51
C ALA A 50 -19.59 18.28 -12.29
N LYS A 51 -19.38 17.08 -12.84
CA LYS A 51 -18.08 16.39 -12.80
C LYS A 51 -17.04 17.13 -13.62
N ASP A 52 -17.42 17.61 -14.81
CA ASP A 52 -16.52 18.31 -15.73
C ASP A 52 -16.05 19.65 -15.11
N ARG A 53 -16.95 20.41 -14.48
CA ARG A 53 -16.57 21.63 -13.75
C ARG A 53 -15.58 21.35 -12.63
N MET A 54 -15.90 20.37 -11.78
CA MET A 54 -15.03 20.03 -10.66
C MET A 54 -13.67 19.50 -11.15
N ARG A 55 -13.66 18.75 -12.23
CA ARG A 55 -12.42 18.27 -12.85
C ARG A 55 -11.60 19.44 -13.39
N ALA A 56 -12.20 20.42 -14.05
CA ALA A 56 -11.48 21.58 -14.56
C ALA A 56 -10.77 22.36 -13.44
N GLU A 57 -11.45 22.55 -12.29
CA GLU A 57 -10.84 23.18 -11.12
C GLU A 57 -9.68 22.34 -10.54
N ALA A 58 -9.87 21.02 -10.46
CA ALA A 58 -8.84 20.08 -10.02
C ALA A 58 -7.62 20.09 -10.95
N GLU A 59 -7.82 20.10 -12.27
CA GLU A 59 -6.74 20.17 -13.26
C GLU A 59 -5.96 21.50 -13.17
N GLN A 60 -6.64 22.64 -12.92
CA GLN A 60 -5.96 23.93 -12.68
C GLN A 60 -5.09 23.88 -11.41
N MET A 61 -5.57 23.22 -10.35
CA MET A 61 -4.77 23.04 -9.15
C MET A 61 -3.57 22.12 -9.40
N LEU A 62 -3.75 21.03 -10.16
CA LEU A 62 -2.65 20.14 -10.57
C LEU A 62 -1.59 20.89 -11.39
N ASP A 63 -1.99 21.83 -12.27
CA ASP A 63 -1.04 22.68 -13.01
C ASP A 63 -0.16 23.48 -12.04
N SER A 64 -0.74 24.00 -10.95
CA SER A 64 0.02 24.69 -9.90
C SER A 64 0.93 23.79 -9.09
N PHE A 65 0.62 22.49 -9.02
CA PHE A 65 1.44 21.49 -8.31
C PHE A 65 2.68 21.09 -9.09
N GLU A 66 2.62 21.03 -10.42
CA GLU A 66 3.69 20.48 -11.27
C GLU A 66 5.07 21.11 -11.06
N THR A 67 5.11 22.39 -10.71
CA THR A 67 6.37 23.11 -10.47
C THR A 67 6.76 23.23 -9.00
N ARG A 68 5.91 22.78 -8.09
CA ARG A 68 6.07 23.00 -6.64
C ARG A 68 6.26 21.73 -5.84
N TYR A 69 5.68 20.62 -6.28
CA TYR A 69 5.61 19.39 -5.51
C TYR A 69 5.99 18.18 -6.36
N GLN A 70 6.42 17.14 -5.66
CA GLN A 70 6.66 15.81 -6.20
C GLN A 70 5.92 14.78 -5.34
N THR A 71 5.87 13.56 -5.85
CA THR A 71 5.52 12.39 -5.06
C THR A 71 6.74 11.49 -4.92
N HIS A 72 6.76 10.71 -3.86
CA HIS A 72 7.89 9.88 -3.50
C HIS A 72 7.42 8.44 -3.30
N ALA A 73 8.26 7.51 -3.70
CA ALA A 73 8.00 6.08 -3.54
C ALA A 73 9.22 5.36 -2.97
N ALA A 74 8.96 4.36 -2.14
CA ALA A 74 9.91 3.35 -1.73
C ALA A 74 9.40 1.97 -2.09
N VAL A 75 10.25 1.11 -2.63
CA VAL A 75 9.94 -0.29 -2.85
C VAL A 75 11.13 -1.16 -2.50
N GLY A 76 10.86 -2.24 -1.75
CA GLY A 76 11.82 -3.29 -1.46
C GLY A 76 11.32 -4.64 -1.97
N LEU A 77 12.19 -5.41 -2.60
CA LEU A 77 11.95 -6.81 -2.95
C LEU A 77 12.77 -7.69 -2.02
N PHE A 78 12.10 -8.64 -1.39
CA PHE A 78 12.69 -9.49 -0.36
C PHE A 78 12.44 -10.97 -0.67
N GLU A 79 13.38 -11.82 -0.30
CA GLU A 79 13.11 -13.25 -0.19
C GLU A 79 12.12 -13.49 0.95
N ALA A 80 11.09 -14.29 0.68
CA ALA A 80 10.03 -14.58 1.64
C ALA A 80 9.47 -15.98 1.46
N ASN A 81 8.91 -16.54 2.55
CA ASN A 81 8.07 -17.72 2.53
C ASN A 81 6.94 -17.57 3.54
N SER A 82 5.86 -18.32 3.39
CA SER A 82 4.82 -18.40 4.40
C SER A 82 5.05 -19.56 5.38
N ASP A 83 4.62 -19.35 6.64
CA ASP A 83 4.58 -20.35 7.71
C ASP A 83 3.20 -20.22 8.40
N GLY A 84 2.26 -21.07 7.99
CA GLY A 84 0.86 -20.87 8.33
C GLY A 84 0.33 -19.54 7.82
N ASP A 85 -0.22 -18.72 8.72
CA ASP A 85 -0.72 -17.38 8.40
C ASP A 85 0.33 -16.27 8.57
N ASP A 86 1.60 -16.63 8.70
CA ASP A 86 2.68 -15.65 8.80
C ASP A 86 3.50 -15.59 7.51
N ILE A 87 3.97 -14.41 7.16
CA ILE A 87 4.96 -14.20 6.10
C ILE A 87 6.32 -13.96 6.76
N LEU A 88 7.31 -14.74 6.38
CA LEU A 88 8.68 -14.68 6.89
C LEU A 88 9.57 -13.93 5.90
N ILE A 89 10.19 -12.83 6.34
CA ILE A 89 11.10 -12.00 5.54
C ILE A 89 12.41 -11.86 6.34
N GLY A 90 13.37 -12.74 6.09
CA GLY A 90 14.57 -12.81 6.91
C GLY A 90 14.27 -13.13 8.37
N ASP A 91 14.64 -12.23 9.28
CA ASP A 91 14.33 -12.30 10.72
C ASP A 91 13.01 -11.59 11.08
N VAL A 92 12.31 -11.04 10.10
CA VAL A 92 11.03 -10.38 10.28
C VAL A 92 9.90 -11.38 10.06
N ARG A 93 9.06 -11.55 11.07
CA ARG A 93 7.80 -12.29 10.96
C ARG A 93 6.67 -11.27 10.84
N LEU A 94 5.85 -11.43 9.80
CA LEU A 94 4.70 -10.60 9.51
C LEU A 94 3.43 -11.46 9.59
N PRO A 95 2.79 -11.54 10.76
CA PRO A 95 1.53 -12.27 10.93
C PRO A 95 0.42 -11.64 10.08
N MET A 96 -0.33 -12.48 9.38
CA MET A 96 -1.51 -12.11 8.63
C MET A 96 -2.77 -12.61 9.35
N LEU A 97 -3.89 -11.98 9.04
CA LEU A 97 -5.21 -12.43 9.42
C LEU A 97 -5.78 -13.36 8.33
N ARG A 98 -6.68 -14.25 8.72
CA ARG A 98 -7.39 -15.15 7.80
C ARG A 98 -8.88 -14.89 7.87
N GLN A 99 -9.58 -14.96 6.73
CA GLN A 99 -11.04 -14.99 6.71
C GLN A 99 -11.56 -16.07 7.65
N GLN A 100 -12.61 -15.78 8.42
CA GLN A 100 -13.31 -16.77 9.25
C GLN A 100 -14.57 -17.30 8.56
N HIS A 101 -15.01 -16.61 7.51
CA HIS A 101 -16.09 -17.04 6.62
C HIS A 101 -15.66 -16.79 5.18
N PRO A 102 -15.84 -17.76 4.28
CA PRO A 102 -15.47 -17.58 2.87
C PRO A 102 -16.41 -16.57 2.22
N THR A 103 -15.91 -15.90 1.17
CA THR A 103 -16.71 -14.93 0.40
C THR A 103 -17.88 -15.60 -0.32
N ARG A 104 -17.68 -16.86 -0.73
CA ARG A 104 -18.72 -17.71 -1.34
C ARG A 104 -18.66 -19.10 -0.75
N GLU A 105 -19.83 -19.76 -0.68
CA GLU A 105 -19.92 -21.15 -0.20
C GLU A 105 -19.04 -22.08 -1.05
N GLY A 106 -18.24 -22.89 -0.38
CA GLY A 106 -17.30 -23.83 -1.04
C GLY A 106 -15.93 -23.25 -1.39
N GLU A 107 -15.71 -21.94 -1.23
CA GLU A 107 -14.38 -21.33 -1.35
C GLU A 107 -13.58 -21.47 -0.04
N PRO A 108 -12.23 -21.49 -0.10
CA PRO A 108 -11.40 -21.49 1.10
C PRO A 108 -11.45 -20.13 1.81
N ASN A 109 -11.24 -20.12 3.12
CA ASN A 109 -10.92 -18.92 3.87
C ASN A 109 -9.52 -18.42 3.50
N LEU A 110 -9.40 -17.21 3.01
CA LEU A 110 -8.15 -16.65 2.49
C LEU A 110 -7.38 -15.88 3.56
N SER A 111 -6.04 -15.98 3.46
CA SER A 111 -5.08 -15.11 4.09
C SER A 111 -4.11 -14.57 3.02
N LEU A 112 -3.55 -13.39 3.19
CA LEU A 112 -2.50 -12.88 2.28
C LEU A 112 -1.27 -13.79 2.27
N ALA A 113 -1.01 -14.55 3.34
CA ALA A 113 0.06 -15.53 3.40
C ALA A 113 -0.10 -16.69 2.39
N ASP A 114 -1.34 -16.97 1.92
CA ASP A 114 -1.61 -18.01 0.92
C ASP A 114 -1.03 -17.67 -0.46
N PHE A 115 -0.71 -16.40 -0.71
CA PHE A 115 -0.11 -15.95 -1.96
C PHE A 115 1.43 -15.95 -1.95
N ILE A 116 2.03 -16.46 -0.88
CA ILE A 116 3.46 -16.68 -0.75
C ILE A 116 3.70 -18.18 -0.60
N ARG A 117 4.74 -18.70 -1.26
CA ARG A 117 5.10 -20.13 -1.22
C ARG A 117 5.43 -20.57 0.20
N PRO A 118 4.88 -21.70 0.70
CA PRO A 118 5.17 -22.21 2.03
C PRO A 118 6.65 -22.53 2.23
N GLN A 119 7.20 -22.26 3.41
CA GLN A 119 8.57 -22.61 3.78
C GLN A 119 8.83 -24.13 3.66
N ALA A 120 7.82 -24.94 3.98
CA ALA A 120 7.89 -26.40 3.88
C ALA A 120 8.12 -26.90 2.44
N SER A 121 7.90 -26.06 1.42
CA SER A 121 8.21 -26.42 0.02
C SER A 121 9.71 -26.51 -0.27
N GLY A 122 10.57 -25.96 0.58
CA GLY A 122 12.01 -25.86 0.36
C GLY A 122 12.42 -24.88 -0.75
N VAL A 123 11.47 -24.15 -1.34
CA VAL A 123 11.72 -23.20 -2.43
C VAL A 123 11.46 -21.79 -1.92
N THR A 124 12.46 -20.91 -2.06
CA THR A 124 12.33 -19.49 -1.70
C THR A 124 11.41 -18.77 -2.68
N ASP A 125 10.50 -17.96 -2.16
CA ASP A 125 9.64 -17.05 -2.90
C ASP A 125 10.06 -15.59 -2.66
N ARG A 126 9.30 -14.64 -3.17
CA ARG A 126 9.56 -13.21 -3.02
C ARG A 126 8.30 -12.45 -2.63
N ILE A 127 8.50 -11.32 -1.97
CA ILE A 127 7.47 -10.34 -1.66
C ILE A 127 7.98 -8.94 -1.95
N GLY A 128 7.10 -8.07 -2.46
CA GLY A 128 7.34 -6.64 -2.52
C GLY A 128 6.78 -5.94 -1.28
N VAL A 129 7.49 -4.94 -0.80
CA VAL A 129 7.04 -4.02 0.26
C VAL A 129 7.15 -2.62 -0.30
N PHE A 130 6.11 -1.80 -0.20
CA PHE A 130 6.10 -0.48 -0.80
C PHE A 130 5.50 0.59 0.11
N ALA A 131 5.85 1.83 -0.19
CA ALA A 131 5.14 3.01 0.29
C ALA A 131 5.24 4.13 -0.73
N THR A 132 4.21 4.96 -0.80
CA THR A 132 4.14 6.16 -1.62
C THR A 132 3.61 7.34 -0.81
N THR A 133 4.02 8.54 -1.14
CA THR A 133 3.60 9.77 -0.45
C THR A 133 3.74 10.98 -1.37
N VAL A 134 3.26 12.12 -0.90
CA VAL A 134 3.46 13.43 -1.53
C VAL A 134 4.38 14.29 -0.65
N ASP A 135 4.88 15.39 -1.20
CA ASP A 135 5.59 16.40 -0.41
C ASP A 135 4.74 16.89 0.78
N LEU A 136 5.34 16.91 1.98
CA LEU A 136 4.66 17.37 3.19
C LEU A 136 4.15 18.81 3.08
N ALA A 137 4.82 19.66 2.30
CA ALA A 137 4.42 21.04 2.07
C ALA A 137 3.01 21.14 1.47
N LEU A 138 2.57 20.17 0.67
CA LEU A 138 1.25 20.14 0.08
C LEU A 138 0.12 20.09 1.13
N GLU A 139 0.34 19.48 2.30
CA GLU A 139 -0.63 19.49 3.40
C GLU A 139 -0.74 20.85 4.10
N HIS A 140 0.29 21.71 4.02
CA HIS A 140 0.38 22.94 4.79
C HIS A 140 0.12 24.20 3.97
N ASP A 141 0.37 24.18 2.66
CA ASP A 141 0.33 25.38 1.82
C ASP A 141 -1.11 25.90 1.54
N PHE A 142 -2.14 25.11 1.84
CA PHE A 142 -3.55 25.43 1.56
C PHE A 142 -4.40 25.59 2.84
N LEU A 143 -3.79 25.89 3.99
CA LEU A 143 -4.50 25.93 5.28
C LEU A 143 -5.42 27.13 5.46
N THR A 144 -5.28 28.19 4.65
CA THR A 144 -6.02 29.45 4.81
C THR A 144 -7.39 29.48 4.16
N ASP A 145 -7.69 28.56 3.24
CA ASP A 145 -8.96 28.42 2.54
C ASP A 145 -9.44 26.97 2.63
N ASP A 146 -10.56 26.72 3.27
CA ASP A 146 -11.10 25.38 3.52
C ASP A 146 -11.42 24.62 2.24
N TYR A 147 -11.92 25.31 1.19
CA TYR A 147 -12.22 24.70 -0.09
C TYR A 147 -10.94 24.27 -0.82
N GLN A 148 -9.99 25.19 -0.93
CA GLN A 148 -8.67 24.91 -1.55
C GLN A 148 -7.95 23.82 -0.79
N ARG A 149 -7.99 23.82 0.53
CA ARG A 149 -7.41 22.77 1.37
C ARG A 149 -8.04 21.41 1.07
N MET A 150 -9.37 21.32 1.04
CA MET A 150 -10.07 20.06 0.75
C MET A 150 -9.75 19.55 -0.66
N LEU A 151 -9.68 20.45 -1.65
CA LEU A 151 -9.32 20.10 -3.02
C LEU A 151 -7.88 19.61 -3.09
N ALA A 152 -6.93 20.32 -2.47
CA ALA A 152 -5.52 19.95 -2.43
C ALA A 152 -5.31 18.58 -1.74
N GLN A 153 -5.95 18.34 -0.59
CA GLN A 153 -5.88 17.09 0.13
C GLN A 153 -6.44 15.92 -0.70
N THR A 154 -7.61 16.11 -1.33
CA THR A 154 -8.18 15.07 -2.20
C THR A 154 -7.26 14.75 -3.37
N LEU A 155 -6.65 15.75 -4.00
CA LEU A 155 -5.70 15.55 -5.08
C LEU A 155 -4.41 14.89 -4.59
N ALA A 156 -3.92 15.26 -3.41
CA ALA A 156 -2.78 14.62 -2.79
C ALA A 156 -2.99 13.12 -2.58
N ASP A 157 -4.16 12.72 -2.05
CA ASP A 157 -4.53 11.30 -1.91
C ASP A 157 -4.55 10.59 -3.28
N ARG A 158 -5.12 11.22 -4.30
CA ARG A 158 -5.15 10.63 -5.65
C ARG A 158 -3.76 10.52 -6.28
N LEU A 159 -2.86 11.45 -5.98
CA LEU A 159 -1.47 11.41 -6.45
C LEU A 159 -0.67 10.31 -5.75
N ALA A 160 -0.85 10.12 -4.44
CA ALA A 160 -0.21 9.01 -3.73
C ALA A 160 -0.65 7.64 -4.29
N GLU A 161 -1.96 7.48 -4.59
CA GLU A 161 -2.50 6.28 -5.22
C GLU A 161 -2.00 6.11 -6.68
N ALA A 162 -1.97 7.19 -7.48
CA ALA A 162 -1.42 7.17 -8.83
C ALA A 162 0.07 6.78 -8.83
N THR A 163 0.82 7.24 -7.82
CA THR A 163 2.22 6.84 -7.62
C THR A 163 2.33 5.34 -7.34
N ALA A 164 1.46 4.80 -6.50
CA ALA A 164 1.41 3.35 -6.23
C ALA A 164 1.04 2.54 -7.48
N GLU A 165 0.17 3.07 -8.37
CA GLU A 165 -0.17 2.44 -9.65
C GLU A 165 1.04 2.34 -10.56
N VAL A 166 1.73 3.48 -10.80
CA VAL A 166 2.93 3.53 -11.65
C VAL A 166 4.04 2.67 -11.08
N LEU A 167 4.30 2.76 -9.76
CA LEU A 167 5.31 1.93 -9.09
C LEU A 167 5.00 0.43 -9.26
N HIS A 168 3.75 0.02 -9.09
CA HIS A 168 3.37 -1.39 -9.24
C HIS A 168 3.54 -1.87 -10.69
N MET A 169 3.22 -1.03 -11.68
CA MET A 169 3.51 -1.34 -13.08
C MET A 169 5.02 -1.52 -13.34
N GLU A 170 5.86 -0.64 -12.79
CA GLU A 170 7.33 -0.77 -12.88
C GLU A 170 7.82 -2.05 -12.19
N VAL A 171 7.25 -2.40 -11.04
CA VAL A 171 7.57 -3.65 -10.34
C VAL A 171 7.22 -4.85 -11.19
N ARG A 172 6.02 -4.92 -11.76
CA ARG A 172 5.59 -6.03 -12.62
C ARG A 172 6.46 -6.19 -13.85
N ARG A 173 6.78 -5.09 -14.53
CA ARG A 173 7.46 -5.12 -15.83
C ARG A 173 8.97 -5.25 -15.73
N SER A 174 9.61 -4.63 -14.75
CA SER A 174 11.07 -4.47 -14.74
C SER A 174 11.73 -4.77 -13.40
N LEU A 175 11.26 -4.23 -12.27
CA LEU A 175 11.97 -4.32 -11.00
C LEU A 175 11.92 -5.74 -10.43
N TRP A 176 10.75 -6.36 -10.40
CA TRP A 176 10.56 -7.78 -10.14
C TRP A 176 10.52 -8.58 -11.43
N GLY A 177 9.87 -8.05 -12.46
CA GLY A 177 9.91 -8.58 -13.81
C GLY A 177 9.11 -9.86 -14.02
N TYR A 178 8.00 -10.05 -13.27
CA TYR A 178 7.16 -11.23 -13.44
C TYR A 178 6.12 -11.09 -14.58
N ALA A 179 5.96 -9.89 -15.13
CA ALA A 179 5.13 -9.61 -16.30
C ALA A 179 5.85 -8.63 -17.26
N PRO A 180 7.03 -9.02 -17.82
CA PRO A 180 7.86 -8.11 -18.60
C PRO A 180 7.21 -7.65 -19.91
N ASP A 181 6.31 -8.45 -20.47
CA ASP A 181 5.60 -8.18 -21.73
C ASP A 181 4.25 -7.48 -21.52
N GLU A 182 3.92 -7.08 -20.26
CA GLU A 182 2.68 -6.37 -19.95
C GLU A 182 2.57 -5.07 -20.77
N ASN A 183 1.49 -4.94 -21.52
CA ASN A 183 1.22 -3.76 -22.35
C ASN A 183 -0.24 -3.33 -22.16
N LEU A 184 -0.56 -2.85 -20.96
CA LEU A 184 -1.90 -2.41 -20.58
C LEU A 184 -2.06 -0.90 -20.77
N SER A 185 -3.21 -0.50 -21.27
CA SER A 185 -3.65 0.89 -21.26
C SER A 185 -3.91 1.37 -19.83
N VAL A 186 -3.93 2.68 -19.61
CA VAL A 186 -4.28 3.25 -18.31
C VAL A 186 -5.65 2.77 -17.83
N ALA A 187 -6.61 2.65 -18.73
CA ALA A 187 -7.95 2.17 -18.39
C ALA A 187 -7.95 0.71 -17.90
N GLU A 188 -7.09 -0.13 -18.46
CA GLU A 188 -6.92 -1.52 -18.03
C GLU A 188 -6.16 -1.58 -16.67
N LEU A 189 -5.15 -0.73 -16.49
CA LEU A 189 -4.45 -0.61 -15.19
C LEU A 189 -5.43 -0.21 -14.08
N LEU A 190 -6.28 0.79 -14.32
CA LEU A 190 -7.27 1.25 -13.33
C LEU A 190 -8.41 0.23 -13.08
N ARG A 191 -8.58 -0.77 -13.95
CA ARG A 191 -9.45 -1.94 -13.72
C ARG A 191 -8.73 -3.12 -13.08
N GLU A 192 -7.42 -2.97 -12.82
CA GLU A 192 -6.58 -4.03 -12.25
C GLU A 192 -6.48 -5.29 -13.13
N ASP A 193 -6.51 -5.10 -14.47
CA ASP A 193 -6.41 -6.18 -15.47
C ASP A 193 -4.96 -6.71 -15.58
N PHE A 194 -4.26 -6.90 -14.46
CA PHE A 194 -2.87 -7.36 -14.39
C PHE A 194 -2.70 -8.51 -13.40
N GLN A 195 -1.58 -9.23 -13.52
CA GLN A 195 -1.23 -10.28 -12.56
C GLN A 195 -0.73 -9.69 -11.24
N GLY A 196 -1.13 -10.32 -10.13
CA GLY A 196 -0.71 -9.92 -8.79
C GLY A 196 -1.60 -8.86 -8.15
N ILE A 197 -1.30 -8.53 -6.92
CA ILE A 197 -2.03 -7.52 -6.13
C ILE A 197 -1.07 -6.66 -5.30
N ARG A 198 -1.54 -5.49 -4.87
CA ARG A 198 -0.83 -4.59 -3.94
C ARG A 198 -1.71 -4.19 -2.75
N PRO A 199 -2.10 -5.12 -1.87
CA PRO A 199 -2.91 -4.77 -0.71
C PRO A 199 -2.22 -3.73 0.17
N ALA A 200 -2.97 -2.67 0.53
CA ALA A 200 -2.48 -1.58 1.35
C ALA A 200 -2.88 -1.78 2.82
N VAL A 201 -2.05 -1.25 3.73
CA VAL A 201 -2.31 -1.21 5.17
C VAL A 201 -3.54 -0.34 5.46
N GLY A 202 -4.43 -0.82 6.32
CA GLY A 202 -5.70 -0.15 6.66
C GLY A 202 -6.87 -0.54 5.73
N TYR A 203 -6.63 -1.34 4.69
CA TYR A 203 -7.66 -1.84 3.78
C TYR A 203 -8.22 -3.21 4.23
N PRO A 204 -9.37 -3.67 3.69
CA PRO A 204 -10.10 -4.84 4.20
C PRO A 204 -9.31 -6.14 4.30
N SER A 205 -8.28 -6.35 3.46
CA SER A 205 -7.42 -7.55 3.52
C SER A 205 -6.24 -7.40 4.49
N MET A 206 -5.90 -6.17 4.93
CA MET A 206 -4.78 -5.88 5.83
C MET A 206 -5.12 -4.69 6.76
N PRO A 207 -6.11 -4.83 7.65
CA PRO A 207 -6.68 -3.71 8.41
C PRO A 207 -5.79 -3.19 9.54
N ASP A 208 -4.77 -3.96 9.98
CA ASP A 208 -3.90 -3.60 11.10
C ASP A 208 -2.92 -2.47 10.72
N THR A 209 -3.20 -1.25 11.16
CA THR A 209 -2.34 -0.09 10.91
C THR A 209 -0.95 -0.20 11.52
N SER A 210 -0.76 -1.04 12.56
CA SER A 210 0.55 -1.27 13.16
C SER A 210 1.54 -2.03 12.26
N VAL A 211 1.07 -2.61 11.16
CA VAL A 211 1.92 -3.20 10.12
C VAL A 211 2.87 -2.15 9.53
N ASN A 212 2.49 -0.87 9.54
CA ASN A 212 3.37 0.23 9.11
C ASN A 212 4.69 0.29 9.87
N PHE A 213 4.75 -0.10 11.14
CA PHE A 213 6.01 -0.18 11.89
C PHE A 213 6.93 -1.30 11.35
N ILE A 214 6.36 -2.37 10.83
CA ILE A 214 7.13 -3.45 10.19
C ILE A 214 7.62 -2.98 8.81
N ILE A 215 6.76 -2.33 8.04
CA ILE A 215 7.12 -1.73 6.74
C ILE A 215 8.25 -0.71 6.90
N ASP A 216 8.16 0.19 7.89
CA ASP A 216 9.24 1.17 8.18
C ASP A 216 10.57 0.49 8.50
N ARG A 217 10.54 -0.62 9.24
CA ARG A 217 11.74 -1.41 9.52
C ARG A 217 12.35 -2.03 8.26
N LEU A 218 11.52 -2.42 7.27
CA LEU A 218 11.95 -3.07 6.03
C LEU A 218 12.47 -2.06 5.00
N ILE A 219 11.77 -0.95 4.79
CA ILE A 219 12.07 -0.02 3.69
C ILE A 219 12.38 1.41 4.13
N ASN A 220 12.48 1.70 5.43
CA ASN A 220 12.85 3.00 5.99
C ASN A 220 12.03 4.16 5.40
N LEU A 221 10.79 4.28 5.82
CA LEU A 221 9.80 5.25 5.34
C LEU A 221 10.26 6.71 5.42
N LYS A 222 11.20 7.02 6.33
CA LYS A 222 11.78 8.36 6.48
C LYS A 222 12.54 8.83 5.23
N GLN A 223 13.06 7.90 4.43
CA GLN A 223 13.78 8.22 3.18
C GLN A 223 12.88 8.92 2.14
N ILE A 224 11.58 8.69 2.22
CA ILE A 224 10.57 9.32 1.36
C ILE A 224 9.70 10.34 2.13
N GLY A 225 10.16 10.81 3.30
CA GLY A 225 9.47 11.85 4.07
C GLY A 225 8.34 11.37 4.96
N ILE A 226 7.99 10.07 4.98
CA ILE A 226 6.92 9.53 5.84
C ILE A 226 7.38 9.40 7.29
N ARG A 227 6.52 9.84 8.21
CA ARG A 227 6.64 9.63 9.66
C ARG A 227 5.41 8.91 10.17
N LEU A 228 5.61 7.97 11.11
CA LEU A 228 4.52 7.24 11.74
C LEU A 228 4.11 7.90 13.04
N THR A 229 2.79 7.94 13.29
CA THR A 229 2.22 8.27 14.59
C THR A 229 2.28 7.05 15.53
N GLU A 230 1.94 7.24 16.80
CA GLU A 230 1.84 6.13 17.77
C GLU A 230 0.78 5.08 17.39
N SER A 231 -0.23 5.48 16.61
CA SER A 231 -1.26 4.57 16.08
C SER A 231 -0.88 3.91 14.75
N GLY A 232 0.33 4.11 14.26
CA GLY A 232 0.77 3.58 12.96
C GLY A 232 0.23 4.33 11.74
N ALA A 233 -0.45 5.46 11.93
CA ALA A 233 -0.85 6.31 10.82
C ALA A 233 0.33 7.07 10.23
N MET A 234 0.31 7.30 8.93
CA MET A 234 1.37 7.98 8.20
C MET A 234 1.14 9.50 8.14
N LYS A 235 2.25 10.26 8.10
CA LYS A 235 2.31 11.68 7.76
C LYS A 235 3.42 11.89 6.72
N PRO A 236 3.16 12.55 5.58
CA PRO A 236 1.90 13.17 5.13
C PRO A 236 0.70 12.22 5.19
N HIS A 237 -0.52 12.76 5.34
CA HIS A 237 -1.74 11.94 5.38
C HIS A 237 -1.96 11.24 4.04
N ALA A 238 -1.71 11.94 2.94
CA ALA A 238 -1.70 11.41 1.59
C ALA A 238 -0.49 10.48 1.38
N SER A 239 -0.56 9.29 1.98
CA SER A 239 0.45 8.24 1.90
C SER A 239 -0.23 6.89 1.82
N VAL A 240 0.37 5.97 1.07
CA VAL A 240 -0.06 4.58 0.93
C VAL A 240 1.12 3.67 1.21
N SER A 241 0.91 2.59 1.93
CA SER A 241 1.92 1.56 2.17
C SER A 241 1.30 0.18 2.10
N GLY A 242 2.10 -0.82 1.79
CA GLY A 242 1.56 -2.17 1.69
C GLY A 242 2.56 -3.20 1.18
N LEU A 243 1.99 -4.29 0.72
CA LEU A 243 2.70 -5.44 0.19
C LEU A 243 2.36 -5.64 -1.29
N MET A 244 3.25 -6.27 -2.04
CA MET A 244 3.01 -6.67 -3.44
C MET A 244 3.22 -8.17 -3.57
N PHE A 245 2.25 -8.84 -4.19
CA PHE A 245 2.23 -10.28 -4.43
C PHE A 245 2.18 -10.55 -5.93
N ALA A 246 3.09 -11.39 -6.43
CA ALA A 246 3.18 -11.77 -7.84
C ALA A 246 2.36 -13.02 -8.20
N HIS A 247 1.73 -13.66 -7.21
CA HIS A 247 1.03 -14.93 -7.41
C HIS A 247 -0.10 -14.78 -8.45
N PRO A 248 -0.20 -15.63 -9.50
CA PRO A 248 -1.16 -15.44 -10.59
C PRO A 248 -2.64 -15.57 -10.17
N LYS A 249 -2.91 -16.21 -9.03
CA LYS A 249 -4.27 -16.33 -8.47
C LYS A 249 -4.53 -15.34 -7.34
N ALA A 250 -3.57 -14.43 -7.06
CA ALA A 250 -3.79 -13.41 -6.05
C ALA A 250 -4.92 -12.47 -6.49
N HIS A 251 -5.83 -12.19 -5.59
CA HIS A 251 -6.94 -11.28 -5.77
C HIS A 251 -7.28 -10.61 -4.45
N TYR A 252 -7.92 -9.45 -4.50
CA TYR A 252 -8.37 -8.75 -3.31
C TYR A 252 -9.55 -9.47 -2.67
N PHE A 253 -9.56 -9.49 -1.35
CA PHE A 253 -10.65 -10.06 -0.55
C PHE A 253 -10.82 -9.25 0.73
N GLU A 254 -12.00 -9.39 1.34
CA GLU A 254 -12.30 -8.80 2.64
C GLU A 254 -12.17 -9.87 3.72
N LEU A 255 -11.50 -9.56 4.83
CA LEU A 255 -11.40 -10.45 5.98
C LEU A 255 -12.77 -10.64 6.67
N GLY A 256 -13.64 -9.65 6.52
CA GLY A 256 -14.91 -9.63 7.23
C GLY A 256 -14.72 -9.41 8.74
N ARG A 257 -15.62 -9.99 9.52
CA ARG A 257 -15.60 -9.86 10.98
C ARG A 257 -14.47 -10.70 11.58
N ILE A 258 -13.61 -10.07 12.39
CA ILE A 258 -12.55 -10.75 13.15
C ILE A 258 -13.14 -11.15 14.51
N GLY A 259 -13.16 -12.46 14.81
CA GLY A 259 -13.62 -13.02 16.07
C GLY A 259 -12.54 -12.90 17.18
N GLU A 260 -12.98 -13.10 18.42
CA GLU A 260 -12.11 -13.00 19.60
C GLU A 260 -11.00 -14.05 19.63
N ASP A 261 -11.25 -15.23 19.07
CA ASP A 261 -10.28 -16.32 18.93
C ASP A 261 -9.14 -15.91 18.02
N GLN A 262 -9.46 -15.43 16.83
CA GLN A 262 -8.47 -14.95 15.87
C GLN A 262 -7.73 -13.69 16.38
N LEU A 263 -8.46 -12.76 17.02
CA LEU A 263 -7.84 -11.57 17.59
C LEU A 263 -6.77 -11.93 18.63
N ARG A 264 -7.02 -12.90 19.50
CA ARG A 264 -6.06 -13.37 20.51
C ARG A 264 -4.87 -14.08 19.88
N ASP A 265 -5.12 -14.98 18.91
CA ASP A 265 -4.07 -15.66 18.16
C ASP A 265 -3.17 -14.65 17.42
N TYR A 266 -3.78 -13.72 16.70
CA TYR A 266 -3.06 -12.67 15.98
C TYR A 266 -2.22 -11.80 16.94
N ALA A 267 -2.78 -11.34 18.06
CA ALA A 267 -2.07 -10.58 19.08
C ALA A 267 -0.87 -11.36 19.62
N HIS A 268 -1.04 -12.67 19.90
CA HIS A 268 0.04 -13.56 20.34
C HIS A 268 1.17 -13.63 19.31
N ARG A 269 0.84 -13.89 18.02
CA ARG A 269 1.81 -13.95 16.92
C ARG A 269 2.51 -12.61 16.67
N ARG A 270 1.80 -11.50 16.89
CA ARG A 270 2.35 -10.13 16.83
C ARG A 270 3.24 -9.79 18.03
N GLY A 271 3.16 -10.55 19.13
CA GLY A 271 3.85 -10.25 20.38
C GLY A 271 3.34 -8.96 21.06
N LEU A 272 2.05 -8.63 20.88
CA LEU A 272 1.43 -7.41 21.38
C LEU A 272 0.19 -7.74 22.24
N PRO A 273 -0.17 -6.86 23.21
CA PRO A 273 -1.39 -7.03 24.00
C PRO A 273 -2.64 -7.01 23.10
N VAL A 274 -3.62 -7.86 23.41
CA VAL A 274 -4.88 -7.97 22.65
C VAL A 274 -5.59 -6.62 22.53
N GLU A 275 -5.64 -5.86 23.62
CA GLU A 275 -6.30 -4.53 23.63
C GLU A 275 -5.59 -3.51 22.74
N LEU A 276 -4.30 -3.64 22.55
CA LEU A 276 -3.55 -2.79 21.63
C LEU A 276 -3.85 -3.17 20.18
N ILE A 277 -3.85 -4.46 19.85
CA ILE A 277 -4.23 -4.96 18.51
C ILE A 277 -5.67 -4.54 18.18
N ARG A 278 -6.60 -4.64 19.12
CA ARG A 278 -7.99 -4.19 18.93
C ARG A 278 -8.09 -2.71 18.52
N ARG A 279 -7.15 -1.87 19.00
CA ARG A 279 -7.09 -0.45 18.62
C ARG A 279 -6.53 -0.22 17.22
N PHE A 280 -5.63 -1.09 16.76
CA PHE A 280 -5.04 -1.00 15.43
C PHE A 280 -5.93 -1.57 14.32
N LEU A 281 -6.91 -2.40 14.68
CA LEU A 281 -7.87 -3.03 13.77
C LEU A 281 -9.18 -2.24 13.61
N LYS A 282 -9.26 -1.02 14.13
CA LYS A 282 -10.45 -0.16 14.08
C LYS A 282 -10.47 0.68 12.82
#